data_a5d359c6a14fb6faddf7341fb4d955de
#
_entry.id   a5d359c6a14fb6faddf7341fb4d955de
#
_cell.length_a   1.000
_cell.length_b   1.000
_cell.length_c   1.000
_cell.angle_alpha   90.00
_cell.angle_beta   90.00
_cell.angle_gamma   90.00
#
_symmetry.space_group_name_H-M   'P 1'
#
loop_
_entity.id
_entity.type
_entity.pdbx_description
1 polymer ?
#
loop_
_entity_poly.entity_id
_entity_poly.type
_entity_poly.pdbx_seq_one_letter_code
_entity_poly.pdbx_strand_id
1 'polypeptide(L)'
;MSNPSAAILVIGDEILSGRTRDSNLHYLSCELTKIGINLQEARIVPDTAKEIINAVKWLSSKYNYLFTSGGIGPTHDDITADCIAAAFETEINIREDAFKLLESYYFTQKIEFNNSRQRMARIPNGALLIDNPISVAPGFQLKNVFVM
;
A
#
# COMPACT_ATOMS: atom_id res chain seq x y z
N MET A 1 -27.16 -12.96 3.86
CA MET A 1 -26.04 -12.55 3.01
C MET A 1 -24.74 -12.92 3.70
N SER A 2 -23.77 -13.40 2.95
CA SER A 2 -22.43 -13.65 3.50
C SER A 2 -21.67 -12.36 3.70
N ASN A 3 -20.81 -12.33 4.73
CA ASN A 3 -19.89 -11.21 4.93
C ASN A 3 -18.91 -11.08 3.74
N PRO A 4 -18.50 -9.86 3.38
CA PRO A 4 -17.51 -9.69 2.32
C PRO A 4 -16.19 -10.36 2.68
N SER A 5 -15.50 -10.85 1.65
CA SER A 5 -14.21 -11.52 1.78
C SER A 5 -13.05 -10.56 1.52
N ALA A 6 -11.93 -10.79 2.17
CA ALA A 6 -10.72 -10.01 1.98
C ALA A 6 -9.46 -10.86 1.97
N ALA A 7 -8.41 -10.30 1.41
CA ALA A 7 -7.05 -10.81 1.53
C ALA A 7 -6.11 -9.69 1.97
N ILE A 8 -4.97 -10.09 2.56
CA ILE A 8 -3.87 -9.19 2.91
C ILE A 8 -2.62 -9.62 2.16
N LEU A 9 -1.96 -8.66 1.52
CA LEU A 9 -0.66 -8.84 0.89
C LEU A 9 0.38 -8.02 1.65
N VAL A 10 1.30 -8.71 2.29
CA VAL A 10 2.45 -8.10 2.98
C VAL A 10 3.63 -8.09 2.01
N ILE A 11 4.23 -6.93 1.79
CA ILE A 11 5.32 -6.72 0.83
C ILE A 11 6.55 -6.27 1.59
N GLY A 12 7.62 -7.03 1.52
CA GLY A 12 8.88 -6.66 2.16
C GLY A 12 9.87 -7.80 2.31
N ASP A 13 11.07 -7.59 1.78
CA ASP A 13 12.20 -8.50 1.96
C ASP A 13 12.58 -8.64 3.44
N GLU A 14 12.42 -7.57 4.23
CA GLU A 14 12.72 -7.54 5.65
C GLU A 14 11.81 -8.47 6.47
N ILE A 15 10.59 -8.69 6.01
CA ILE A 15 9.65 -9.62 6.64
C ILE A 15 10.08 -11.07 6.36
N LEU A 16 10.39 -11.36 5.09
CA LEU A 16 10.79 -12.71 4.66
C LEU A 16 12.16 -13.11 5.21
N SER A 17 13.08 -12.16 5.38
CA SER A 17 14.40 -12.42 5.97
C SER A 17 14.39 -12.54 7.50
N GLY A 18 13.29 -12.17 8.14
CA GLY A 18 13.19 -12.15 9.60
C GLY A 18 13.82 -10.93 10.26
N ARG A 19 14.33 -9.95 9.50
CA ARG A 19 14.88 -8.70 10.05
C ARG A 19 13.81 -7.87 10.76
N THR A 20 12.59 -7.90 10.27
CA THR A 20 11.44 -7.20 10.83
C THR A 20 10.31 -8.20 11.04
N ARG A 21 9.70 -8.14 12.21
CA ARG A 21 8.48 -8.91 12.50
C ARG A 21 7.27 -8.13 11.99
N ASP A 22 6.44 -8.77 11.18
CA ASP A 22 5.19 -8.16 10.74
C ASP A 22 4.19 -8.06 11.89
N SER A 23 3.60 -6.90 12.08
CA SER A 23 2.52 -6.66 13.04
C SER A 23 1.22 -6.23 12.36
N ASN A 24 1.31 -5.84 11.09
CA ASN A 24 0.18 -5.28 10.35
C ASN A 24 -0.88 -6.33 10.02
N LEU A 25 -0.46 -7.56 9.71
CA LEU A 25 -1.38 -8.66 9.43
C LEU A 25 -2.31 -8.92 10.62
N HIS A 26 -1.74 -9.04 11.81
CA HIS A 26 -2.54 -9.29 13.03
C HIS A 26 -3.50 -8.13 13.32
N TYR A 27 -3.00 -6.90 13.25
CA TYR A 27 -3.82 -5.70 13.48
C TYR A 27 -4.99 -5.63 12.50
N LEU A 28 -4.72 -5.74 11.19
CA LEU A 28 -5.76 -5.72 10.17
C LEU A 28 -6.77 -6.85 10.33
N SER A 29 -6.30 -8.05 10.66
CA SER A 29 -7.17 -9.20 10.91
C SER A 29 -8.19 -8.91 12.01
N CYS A 30 -7.74 -8.32 13.11
CA CYS A 30 -8.62 -7.95 14.22
C CYS A 30 -9.61 -6.85 13.81
N GLU A 31 -9.14 -5.80 13.14
CA GLU A 31 -10.00 -4.68 12.76
C GLU A 31 -11.04 -5.08 11.69
N LEU A 32 -10.64 -5.85 10.70
CA LEU A 32 -11.56 -6.34 9.67
C LEU A 32 -12.66 -7.24 10.25
N THR A 33 -12.28 -8.11 11.19
CA THR A 33 -13.25 -8.98 11.88
C THR A 33 -14.29 -8.17 12.64
N LYS A 34 -13.89 -7.09 13.32
CA LYS A 34 -14.80 -6.22 14.08
C LYS A 34 -15.87 -5.58 13.19
N ILE A 35 -15.54 -5.27 11.95
CA ILE A 35 -16.47 -4.64 10.99
C ILE A 35 -17.14 -5.64 10.06
N GLY A 36 -17.00 -6.94 10.32
CA GLY A 36 -17.69 -8.00 9.59
C GLY A 36 -17.09 -8.35 8.24
N ILE A 37 -15.81 -8.10 8.02
CA ILE A 37 -15.08 -8.53 6.82
C ILE A 37 -14.30 -9.81 7.14
N ASN A 38 -14.53 -10.85 6.34
CA ASN A 38 -13.87 -12.14 6.51
C ASN A 38 -12.51 -12.15 5.80
N LEU A 39 -11.43 -12.09 6.56
CA LEU A 39 -10.08 -12.27 6.03
C LEU A 39 -9.86 -13.77 5.74
N GLN A 40 -9.67 -14.12 4.47
CA GLN A 40 -9.59 -15.52 4.03
C GLN A 40 -8.20 -15.94 3.55
N GLU A 41 -7.34 -14.98 3.20
CA GLU A 41 -6.00 -15.29 2.71
C GLU A 41 -5.03 -14.18 3.11
N ALA A 42 -3.81 -14.57 3.43
CA ALA A 42 -2.69 -13.67 3.63
C ALA A 42 -1.47 -14.19 2.87
N ARG A 43 -0.78 -13.31 2.17
CA ARG A 43 0.48 -13.62 1.48
C ARG A 43 1.55 -12.64 1.87
N ILE A 44 2.78 -13.13 1.88
CA ILE A 44 3.98 -12.31 2.07
C ILE A 44 4.84 -12.50 0.82
N VAL A 45 5.21 -11.42 0.17
CA VAL A 45 6.03 -11.45 -1.06
C VAL A 45 7.23 -10.53 -0.92
N PRO A 46 8.33 -10.81 -1.65
CA PRO A 46 9.49 -9.92 -1.67
C PRO A 46 9.20 -8.62 -2.44
N ASP A 47 10.09 -7.65 -2.30
CA ASP A 47 10.07 -6.38 -3.04
C ASP A 47 10.47 -6.58 -4.51
N THR A 48 9.77 -7.47 -5.19
CA THR A 48 10.00 -7.84 -6.59
C THR A 48 8.74 -7.55 -7.40
N ALA A 49 8.86 -6.74 -8.44
CA ALA A 49 7.71 -6.27 -9.22
C ALA A 49 6.83 -7.41 -9.72
N LYS A 50 7.41 -8.44 -10.30
CA LYS A 50 6.68 -9.60 -10.81
C LYS A 50 5.84 -10.28 -9.73
N GLU A 51 6.41 -10.50 -8.55
CA GLU A 51 5.72 -11.18 -7.45
C GLU A 51 4.57 -10.32 -6.90
N ILE A 52 4.81 -9.01 -6.75
CA ILE A 52 3.78 -8.07 -6.29
C ILE A 52 2.64 -8.00 -7.30
N ILE A 53 2.94 -7.78 -8.58
CA ILE A 53 1.92 -7.63 -9.64
C ILE A 53 1.06 -8.90 -9.74
N ASN A 54 1.69 -10.07 -9.75
CA ASN A 54 0.96 -11.34 -9.84
C ASN A 54 0.06 -11.57 -8.63
N ALA A 55 0.54 -11.29 -7.43
CA ALA A 55 -0.24 -11.41 -6.20
C ALA A 55 -1.42 -10.43 -6.19
N VAL A 56 -1.20 -9.18 -6.59
CA VAL A 56 -2.27 -8.18 -6.67
C VAL A 56 -3.36 -8.59 -7.65
N LYS A 57 -2.98 -9.00 -8.85
CA LYS A 57 -3.95 -9.44 -9.87
C LYS A 57 -4.78 -10.62 -9.38
N TRP A 58 -4.14 -11.61 -8.80
CA TRP A 58 -4.84 -12.80 -8.29
C TRP A 58 -5.77 -12.47 -7.13
N LEU A 59 -5.22 -11.84 -6.09
CA LEU A 59 -5.97 -11.58 -4.86
C LEU A 59 -7.12 -10.59 -5.07
N SER A 60 -6.89 -9.54 -5.87
CA SER A 60 -7.95 -8.57 -6.16
C SER A 60 -9.09 -9.12 -7.01
N SER A 61 -8.82 -10.13 -7.84
CA SER A 61 -9.85 -10.80 -8.63
C SER A 61 -10.65 -11.83 -7.83
N LYS A 62 -10.02 -12.43 -6.82
CA LYS A 62 -10.62 -13.52 -6.03
C LYS A 62 -11.46 -13.02 -4.85
N TYR A 63 -11.06 -11.91 -4.23
CA TYR A 63 -11.68 -11.39 -3.01
C TYR A 63 -12.37 -10.06 -3.25
N ASN A 64 -13.36 -9.74 -2.40
CA ASN A 64 -14.04 -8.45 -2.47
C ASN A 64 -13.09 -7.29 -2.19
N TYR A 65 -12.15 -7.47 -1.25
CA TYR A 65 -11.16 -6.47 -0.88
C TYR A 65 -9.75 -7.06 -0.80
N LEU A 66 -8.77 -6.28 -1.24
CA LEU A 66 -7.36 -6.56 -1.02
C LEU A 66 -6.72 -5.40 -0.25
N PHE A 67 -6.07 -5.72 0.86
CA PHE A 67 -5.28 -4.77 1.63
C PHE A 67 -3.80 -5.08 1.43
N THR A 68 -2.98 -4.07 1.15
CA THR A 68 -1.54 -4.26 1.05
C THR A 68 -0.82 -3.48 2.15
N SER A 69 0.29 -4.02 2.64
CA SER A 69 1.15 -3.40 3.63
C SER A 69 2.59 -3.48 3.17
N GLY A 70 3.30 -2.36 3.19
CA GLY A 70 4.70 -2.26 2.83
C GLY A 70 4.96 -1.69 1.43
N GLY A 71 6.18 -1.23 1.22
CA GLY A 71 6.68 -0.76 -0.07
C GLY A 71 6.15 0.59 -0.55
N ILE A 72 5.69 1.46 0.35
CA ILE A 72 5.21 2.81 0.00
C ILE A 72 6.08 3.95 0.57
N GLY A 73 7.24 3.63 1.09
CA GLY A 73 8.20 4.60 1.64
C GLY A 73 9.00 5.35 0.57
N PRO A 74 10.03 6.10 1.00
CA PRO A 74 10.77 6.99 0.11
C PRO A 74 11.93 6.35 -0.65
N THR A 75 12.26 5.08 -0.40
CA THR A 75 13.43 4.46 -1.02
C THR A 75 13.13 3.91 -2.42
N HIS A 76 14.19 3.61 -3.18
CA HIS A 76 14.04 3.02 -4.52
C HIS A 76 13.49 1.57 -4.49
N ASP A 77 13.57 0.92 -3.33
CA ASP A 77 13.00 -0.42 -3.12
C ASP A 77 11.49 -0.37 -2.85
N ASP A 78 10.94 0.81 -2.55
CA ASP A 78 9.51 1.03 -2.33
C ASP A 78 8.80 1.15 -3.68
N ILE A 79 8.36 0.01 -4.23
CA ILE A 79 7.81 -0.10 -5.59
C ILE A 79 6.32 -0.48 -5.60
N THR A 80 5.67 -0.53 -4.46
CA THR A 80 4.27 -1.01 -4.38
C THR A 80 3.32 -0.18 -5.25
N ALA A 81 3.39 1.14 -5.19
CA ALA A 81 2.50 2.01 -5.99
C ALA A 81 2.67 1.78 -7.49
N ASP A 82 3.91 1.63 -7.96
CA ASP A 82 4.19 1.30 -9.37
C ASP A 82 3.63 -0.06 -9.76
N CYS A 83 3.74 -1.04 -8.89
CA CYS A 83 3.21 -2.39 -9.13
C CYS A 83 1.67 -2.41 -9.17
N ILE A 84 1.02 -1.64 -8.31
CA ILE A 84 -0.45 -1.49 -8.33
C ILE A 84 -0.89 -0.85 -9.65
N ALA A 85 -0.22 0.23 -10.08
CA ALA A 85 -0.52 0.87 -11.36
C ALA A 85 -0.35 -0.11 -12.53
N ALA A 86 0.75 -0.87 -12.55
CA ALA A 86 0.99 -1.88 -13.57
C ALA A 86 -0.04 -3.01 -13.55
N ALA A 87 -0.44 -3.47 -12.37
CA ALA A 87 -1.44 -4.53 -12.23
C ALA A 87 -2.79 -4.14 -12.84
N PHE A 88 -3.16 -2.87 -12.77
CA PHE A 88 -4.42 -2.33 -13.30
C PHE A 88 -4.24 -1.56 -14.61
N GLU A 89 -3.06 -1.61 -15.22
CA GLU A 89 -2.76 -0.99 -16.51
C GLU A 89 -3.11 0.51 -16.54
N THR A 90 -2.78 1.22 -15.47
CA THR A 90 -2.99 2.66 -15.35
C THR A 90 -1.66 3.39 -15.20
N GLU A 91 -1.65 4.68 -15.54
CA GLU A 91 -0.48 5.53 -15.36
C GLU A 91 -0.27 5.88 -13.90
N ILE A 92 0.97 6.17 -13.55
CA ILE A 92 1.36 6.66 -12.23
C ILE A 92 2.23 7.91 -12.38
N ASN A 93 1.88 8.95 -11.66
CA ASN A 93 2.58 10.24 -11.70
C ASN A 93 2.54 10.88 -10.33
N ILE A 94 3.42 11.89 -10.12
CA ILE A 94 3.34 12.75 -8.94
C ILE A 94 1.98 13.46 -8.97
N ARG A 95 1.23 13.29 -7.90
CA ARG A 95 -0.10 13.89 -7.77
C ARG A 95 -0.05 15.08 -6.83
N GLU A 96 -0.65 16.18 -7.25
CA GLU A 96 -0.53 17.46 -6.56
C GLU A 96 -1.02 17.41 -5.11
N ASP A 97 -2.15 16.78 -4.83
CA ASP A 97 -2.70 16.67 -3.48
C ASP A 97 -1.77 15.89 -2.54
N ALA A 98 -1.22 14.77 -3.00
CA ALA A 98 -0.25 13.97 -2.25
C ALA A 98 1.07 14.75 -2.05
N PHE A 99 1.54 15.43 -3.08
CA PHE A 99 2.74 16.25 -3.03
C PHE A 99 2.63 17.36 -1.97
N LYS A 100 1.52 18.08 -1.96
CA LYS A 100 1.29 19.16 -0.99
C LYS A 100 1.21 18.66 0.45
N LEU A 101 0.60 17.51 0.68
CA LEU A 101 0.57 16.89 2.01
C LEU A 101 1.98 16.58 2.52
N LEU A 102 2.80 15.99 1.67
CA LEU A 102 4.18 15.65 1.99
C LEU A 102 5.04 16.90 2.21
N GLU A 103 4.93 17.88 1.32
CA GLU A 103 5.66 19.13 1.39
C GLU A 103 5.38 19.86 2.71
N SER A 104 4.11 19.97 3.09
CA SER A 104 3.69 20.61 4.35
C SER A 104 4.23 19.87 5.57
N TYR A 105 4.18 18.55 5.55
CA TYR A 105 4.70 17.73 6.65
C TYR A 105 6.21 17.94 6.84
N TYR A 106 7.00 17.80 5.76
CA TYR A 106 8.44 17.96 5.85
C TYR A 106 8.87 19.37 6.20
N PHE A 107 8.13 20.37 5.73
CA PHE A 107 8.35 21.76 6.13
C PHE A 107 8.15 21.92 7.66
N THR A 108 7.08 21.40 8.21
CA THR A 108 6.80 21.46 9.66
C THR A 108 7.87 20.73 10.47
N GLN A 109 8.35 19.60 9.98
CA GLN A 109 9.40 18.82 10.63
C GLN A 109 10.80 19.41 10.44
N LYS A 110 10.96 20.45 9.64
CA LYS A 110 12.25 21.06 9.27
C LYS A 110 13.22 20.06 8.64
N ILE A 111 12.68 19.17 7.82
CA ILE A 111 13.42 18.14 7.09
C ILE A 111 13.32 18.46 5.60
N GLU A 112 14.43 18.31 4.87
CA GLU A 112 14.44 18.51 3.41
C GLU A 112 13.47 17.58 2.70
N PHE A 113 12.62 18.15 1.87
CA PHE A 113 11.73 17.40 0.98
C PHE A 113 12.45 17.08 -0.33
N ASN A 114 13.41 16.17 -0.26
CA ASN A 114 14.28 15.79 -1.39
C ASN A 114 13.53 14.90 -2.41
N ASN A 115 14.21 14.61 -3.52
CA ASN A 115 13.63 13.80 -4.62
C ASN A 115 13.17 12.42 -4.16
N SER A 116 13.91 11.78 -3.27
CA SER A 116 13.50 10.46 -2.73
C SER A 116 12.17 10.53 -1.99
N ARG A 117 11.98 11.55 -1.18
CA ARG A 117 10.74 11.77 -0.42
C ARG A 117 9.58 12.17 -1.33
N GLN A 118 9.85 12.92 -2.39
CA GLN A 118 8.86 13.31 -3.39
C GLN A 118 8.27 12.08 -4.12
N ARG A 119 9.00 10.99 -4.22
CA ARG A 119 8.50 9.75 -4.82
C ARG A 119 7.25 9.21 -4.13
N MET A 120 7.08 9.47 -2.84
CA MET A 120 5.87 9.04 -2.11
C MET A 120 4.60 9.75 -2.60
N ALA A 121 4.74 10.84 -3.37
CA ALA A 121 3.62 11.53 -4.01
C ALA A 121 3.18 10.89 -5.34
N ARG A 122 3.87 9.85 -5.79
CA ARG A 122 3.49 9.11 -7.00
C ARG A 122 2.31 8.21 -6.70
N ILE A 123 1.18 8.53 -7.29
CA ILE A 123 -0.10 7.87 -7.06
C ILE A 123 -0.68 7.42 -8.39
N PRO A 124 -1.19 6.19 -8.51
CA PRO A 124 -1.85 5.73 -9.72
C PRO A 124 -3.06 6.61 -10.09
N ASN A 125 -3.25 6.83 -11.38
CA ASN A 125 -4.41 7.59 -11.87
C ASN A 125 -5.71 6.93 -11.43
N GLY A 126 -6.66 7.75 -10.96
CA GLY A 126 -7.96 7.29 -10.50
C GLY A 126 -7.99 6.81 -9.05
N ALA A 127 -6.85 6.74 -8.37
CA ALA A 127 -6.81 6.33 -6.96
C ALA A 127 -7.33 7.46 -6.04
N LEU A 128 -7.94 7.05 -4.93
CA LEU A 128 -8.35 7.93 -3.85
C LEU A 128 -7.28 7.86 -2.74
N LEU A 129 -6.87 9.01 -2.21
CA LEU A 129 -5.92 9.03 -1.10
C LEU A 129 -6.55 8.53 0.18
N ILE A 130 -5.78 7.77 0.96
CA ILE A 130 -6.13 7.36 2.32
C ILE A 130 -5.26 8.17 3.27
N ASP A 131 -5.90 8.84 4.23
CA ASP A 131 -5.20 9.62 5.24
C ASP A 131 -4.34 8.72 6.13
N ASN A 132 -3.11 9.17 6.40
CA ASN A 132 -2.17 8.47 7.27
C ASN A 132 -1.62 9.41 8.33
N PRO A 133 -2.28 9.48 9.51
CA PRO A 133 -1.90 10.42 10.56
C PRO A 133 -0.60 10.04 11.28
N ILE A 134 -0.12 8.80 11.14
CA ILE A 134 1.06 8.30 11.87
C ILE A 134 2.33 8.53 11.08
N SER A 135 2.33 8.16 9.81
CA SER A 135 3.42 8.44 8.90
C SER A 135 2.88 9.22 7.72
N VAL A 136 3.70 10.03 7.10
CA VAL A 136 3.24 10.93 6.05
C VAL A 136 3.05 10.25 4.70
N ALA A 137 3.61 9.07 4.51
CA ALA A 137 3.46 8.33 3.26
C ALA A 137 1.96 8.08 2.98
N PRO A 138 1.37 8.73 1.97
CA PRO A 138 -0.06 8.58 1.72
C PRO A 138 -0.37 7.17 1.25
N GLY A 139 -1.37 6.56 1.88
CA GLY A 139 -2.02 5.37 1.34
C GLY A 139 -3.00 5.77 0.24
N PHE A 140 -3.50 4.80 -0.49
CA PHE A 140 -4.50 5.04 -1.52
C PHE A 140 -5.38 3.83 -1.78
N GLN A 141 -6.54 4.08 -2.36
CA GLN A 141 -7.45 3.04 -2.85
C GLN A 141 -7.53 3.13 -4.37
N LEU A 142 -7.28 2.02 -5.04
CA LEU A 142 -7.56 1.85 -6.46
C LEU A 142 -8.44 0.62 -6.64
N LYS A 143 -9.64 0.81 -7.20
CA LYS A 143 -10.67 -0.24 -7.28
C LYS A 143 -10.91 -0.87 -5.89
N ASN A 144 -10.79 -2.18 -5.75
CA ASN A 144 -10.97 -2.89 -4.49
C ASN A 144 -9.65 -3.13 -3.72
N VAL A 145 -8.58 -2.43 -4.09
CA VAL A 145 -7.26 -2.55 -3.45
C VAL A 145 -6.98 -1.32 -2.59
N PHE A 146 -6.66 -1.57 -1.33
CA PHE A 146 -6.31 -0.54 -0.34
C PHE A 146 -4.82 -0.69 -0.01
N VAL A 147 -4.06 0.32 -0.33
CA VAL A 147 -2.59 0.34 -0.19
C VAL A 147 -2.21 1.21 0.98
N MET A 148 -1.46 0.62 1.95
CA MET A 148 -1.10 1.28 3.21
C MET A 148 0.37 1.01 3.57
#